data_60251e0c1bcc02ffe9c240ffc9cccb38
#
_entry.id   60251e0c1bcc02ffe9c240ffc9cccb38
#
_cell.length_a   1.000
_cell.length_b   1.000
_cell.length_c   1.000
_cell.angle_alpha   90.00
_cell.angle_beta   90.00
_cell.angle_gamma   90.00
#
_symmetry.space_group_name_H-M   'P 1'
#
loop_
_entity.id
_entity.type
_entity.pdbx_description
1 polymer ?
#
loop_
_entity_poly.entity_id
_entity_poly.type
_entity_poly.pdbx_seq_one_letter_code
_entity_poly.pdbx_strand_id
1 'polypeptide(L)'
;AQTSTSDTLAFSINNAYELPTMMGAGLMWNHNHQWKVGFDYTLQKWGSLGYPTYDAKNNEPWALRDGVYMDRSKFNLGFQYCYAENGRASFLKRVHYRAGVSYATPYYKVNGVDGPKEISVSAGFGIPIMNGYNNRSQLNISGQWVKSSAKDLIKENSFRINIGFTFNEDWFKKWKMQ
;
A
#
# COMPACT_ATOMS: atom_id res chain seq x y z
N ALA A 1 -9.70 39.49 -41.15
CA ALA A 1 -10.21 38.79 -39.98
C ALA A 1 -10.02 37.29 -40.22
N GLN A 2 -9.10 36.66 -39.47
CA GLN A 2 -8.98 35.20 -39.47
C GLN A 2 -10.05 34.65 -38.52
N THR A 3 -11.06 34.00 -39.05
CA THR A 3 -12.01 33.20 -38.31
C THR A 3 -11.37 31.83 -38.08
N SER A 4 -10.94 31.57 -36.83
CA SER A 4 -10.55 30.22 -36.41
C SER A 4 -11.85 29.42 -36.15
N THR A 5 -12.18 28.52 -37.03
CA THR A 5 -13.19 27.48 -36.78
C THR A 5 -12.54 26.41 -35.94
N SER A 6 -12.96 26.27 -34.69
CA SER A 6 -12.58 25.09 -33.86
C SER A 6 -13.62 24.01 -34.14
N ASP A 7 -13.16 22.89 -34.70
CA ASP A 7 -13.95 21.68 -34.86
C ASP A 7 -13.83 20.82 -33.61
N THR A 8 -14.91 20.48 -32.96
CA THR A 8 -14.94 19.66 -31.76
C THR A 8 -15.39 18.26 -32.12
N LEU A 9 -14.48 17.32 -32.13
CA LEU A 9 -14.79 15.90 -32.30
C LEU A 9 -15.06 15.27 -30.94
N ALA A 10 -16.26 14.75 -30.75
CA ALA A 10 -16.61 14.01 -29.53
C ALA A 10 -16.44 12.50 -29.75
N PHE A 11 -15.70 11.82 -28.90
CA PHE A 11 -15.54 10.38 -28.92
C PHE A 11 -16.06 9.78 -27.62
N SER A 12 -16.67 8.60 -27.71
CA SER A 12 -17.13 7.82 -26.55
C SER A 12 -16.45 6.47 -26.57
N ILE A 13 -15.83 6.10 -25.45
CA ILE A 13 -15.22 4.78 -25.25
C ILE A 13 -16.02 4.07 -24.15
N ASN A 14 -16.62 2.95 -24.51
CA ASN A 14 -17.29 2.08 -23.54
C ASN A 14 -16.23 1.31 -22.72
N ASN A 15 -16.51 1.10 -21.42
CA ASN A 15 -15.65 0.37 -20.50
C ASN A 15 -14.21 0.92 -20.39
N ALA A 16 -14.04 2.25 -20.52
CA ALA A 16 -12.73 2.91 -20.41
C ALA A 16 -12.08 2.76 -19.01
N TYR A 17 -12.87 2.41 -18.00
CA TYR A 17 -12.43 2.20 -16.63
C TYR A 17 -12.85 0.83 -16.12
N GLU A 18 -11.87 -0.06 -16.02
CA GLU A 18 -12.05 -1.36 -15.40
C GLU A 18 -11.04 -1.53 -14.26
N LEU A 19 -11.42 -2.26 -13.21
CA LEU A 19 -10.53 -2.62 -12.11
C LEU A 19 -9.93 -4.00 -12.36
N PRO A 20 -8.64 -4.19 -12.06
CA PRO A 20 -8.00 -5.49 -12.23
C PRO A 20 -8.54 -6.50 -11.22
N THR A 21 -8.60 -7.75 -11.64
CA THR A 21 -8.79 -8.85 -10.68
C THR A 21 -7.58 -8.91 -9.75
N MET A 22 -7.84 -8.94 -8.44
CA MET A 22 -6.81 -9.02 -7.42
C MET A 22 -6.92 -10.32 -6.65
N MET A 23 -5.79 -10.98 -6.45
CA MET A 23 -5.66 -12.21 -5.65
C MET A 23 -4.54 -12.00 -4.64
N GLY A 24 -4.77 -12.44 -3.40
CA GLY A 24 -3.76 -12.34 -2.36
C GLY A 24 -3.74 -13.57 -1.47
N ALA A 25 -2.56 -13.92 -1.00
CA ALA A 25 -2.34 -14.95 0.00
C ALA A 25 -1.32 -14.46 1.01
N GLY A 26 -1.53 -14.77 2.28
CA GLY A 26 -0.64 -14.39 3.37
C GLY A 26 -0.48 -15.50 4.39
N LEU A 27 0.69 -15.52 5.01
CA LEU A 27 1.04 -16.42 6.09
C LEU A 27 1.53 -15.60 7.27
N MET A 28 1.08 -15.96 8.48
CA MET A 28 1.56 -15.37 9.71
C MET A 28 2.04 -16.46 10.64
N TRP A 29 3.29 -16.32 11.09
CA TRP A 29 3.86 -17.14 12.14
C TRP A 29 3.94 -16.35 13.43
N ASN A 30 3.45 -16.93 14.52
CA ASN A 30 3.45 -16.34 15.85
C ASN A 30 4.11 -17.29 16.83
N HIS A 31 5.19 -16.85 17.47
CA HIS A 31 5.93 -17.63 18.46
C HIS A 31 5.90 -16.95 19.82
N ASN A 32 5.40 -17.66 20.83
CA ASN A 32 5.29 -17.23 22.24
C ASN A 32 4.64 -15.85 22.43
N HIS A 33 3.78 -15.40 21.53
CA HIS A 33 3.19 -14.05 21.51
C HIS A 33 4.22 -12.91 21.41
N GLN A 34 5.51 -13.23 21.45
CA GLN A 34 6.60 -12.23 21.39
C GLN A 34 7.02 -11.91 19.98
N TRP A 35 7.07 -12.92 19.11
CA TRP A 35 7.55 -12.81 17.74
C TRP A 35 6.39 -13.05 16.76
N LYS A 36 6.18 -12.10 15.87
CA LYS A 36 5.22 -12.25 14.77
C LYS A 36 5.95 -11.97 13.47
N VAL A 37 5.89 -12.92 12.54
CA VAL A 37 6.44 -12.77 11.20
C VAL A 37 5.31 -12.99 10.22
N GLY A 38 5.08 -12.05 9.34
CA GLY A 38 4.05 -12.10 8.31
C GLY A 38 4.65 -11.99 6.93
N PHE A 39 4.16 -12.78 6.01
CA PHE A 39 4.49 -12.69 4.59
C PHE A 39 3.19 -12.63 3.80
N ASP A 40 3.07 -11.65 2.90
CA ASP A 40 1.93 -11.47 2.03
C ASP A 40 2.37 -11.38 0.58
N TYR A 41 1.65 -12.06 -0.29
CA TYR A 41 1.76 -11.94 -1.74
C TYR A 41 0.44 -11.45 -2.32
N THR A 42 0.50 -10.45 -3.19
CA THR A 42 -0.67 -9.93 -3.91
C THR A 42 -0.36 -9.87 -5.40
N LEU A 43 -1.24 -10.48 -6.20
CA LEU A 43 -1.22 -10.41 -7.65
C LEU A 43 -2.38 -9.54 -8.13
N GLN A 44 -2.10 -8.59 -9.00
CA GLN A 44 -3.08 -7.71 -9.64
C GLN A 44 -2.98 -7.90 -11.15
N LYS A 45 -4.08 -8.35 -11.77
CA LYS A 45 -4.18 -8.68 -13.20
C LYS A 45 -4.47 -7.43 -14.05
N TRP A 46 -3.53 -6.49 -14.09
CA TRP A 46 -3.65 -5.29 -14.92
C TRP A 46 -3.46 -5.59 -16.41
N GLY A 47 -2.67 -6.60 -16.76
CA GLY A 47 -2.35 -6.93 -18.16
C GLY A 47 -3.55 -7.37 -19.00
N SER A 48 -4.68 -7.70 -18.34
CA SER A 48 -5.94 -8.04 -19.03
C SER A 48 -6.81 -6.82 -19.36
N LEU A 49 -6.39 -5.62 -18.96
CA LEU A 49 -7.15 -4.40 -19.16
C LEU A 49 -6.61 -3.58 -20.32
N GLY A 50 -7.52 -3.04 -21.15
CA GLY A 50 -7.20 -2.09 -22.20
C GLY A 50 -6.96 -0.69 -21.65
N TYR A 51 -6.06 0.04 -22.24
CA TYR A 51 -5.82 1.46 -21.97
C TYR A 51 -6.36 2.33 -23.08
N PRO A 52 -7.16 3.39 -22.81
CA PRO A 52 -7.63 4.29 -23.83
C PRO A 52 -6.48 5.06 -24.47
N THR A 53 -6.24 4.79 -25.75
CA THR A 53 -5.11 5.36 -26.50
C THR A 53 -5.63 6.06 -27.75
N TYR A 54 -5.06 7.24 -28.02
CA TYR A 54 -5.32 7.96 -29.26
C TYR A 54 -4.30 7.57 -30.35
N ASP A 55 -4.79 7.21 -31.52
CA ASP A 55 -3.96 7.00 -32.71
C ASP A 55 -4.63 7.58 -33.94
N ALA A 56 -4.13 8.71 -34.39
CA ALA A 56 -4.68 9.44 -35.54
C ALA A 56 -4.64 8.65 -36.87
N LYS A 57 -3.89 7.55 -36.94
CA LYS A 57 -3.74 6.76 -38.17
C LYS A 57 -4.82 5.67 -38.31
N ASN A 58 -5.61 5.44 -37.29
CA ASN A 58 -6.67 4.45 -37.29
C ASN A 58 -8.04 5.06 -37.56
N ASN A 59 -8.94 4.27 -38.15
CA ASN A 59 -10.34 4.65 -38.40
C ASN A 59 -11.08 4.96 -37.09
N GLU A 60 -10.68 4.31 -35.98
CA GLU A 60 -11.11 4.60 -34.63
C GLU A 60 -9.95 5.21 -33.85
N PRO A 61 -9.81 6.55 -33.86
CA PRO A 61 -8.65 7.22 -33.27
C PRO A 61 -8.52 7.02 -31.75
N TRP A 62 -9.66 6.87 -31.06
CA TRP A 62 -9.73 6.53 -29.65
C TRP A 62 -10.21 5.11 -29.45
N ALA A 63 -9.37 4.22 -28.98
CA ALA A 63 -9.73 2.83 -28.69
C ALA A 63 -9.01 2.30 -27.47
N LEU A 64 -9.60 1.28 -26.83
CA LEU A 64 -8.91 0.50 -25.79
C LEU A 64 -7.87 -0.39 -26.46
N ARG A 65 -6.62 -0.26 -26.04
CA ARG A 65 -5.51 -1.03 -26.57
C ARG A 65 -4.77 -1.77 -25.46
N ASP A 66 -4.37 -2.98 -25.76
CA ASP A 66 -3.60 -3.82 -24.87
C ASP A 66 -2.11 -3.43 -24.89
N GLY A 67 -1.35 -3.94 -23.91
CA GLY A 67 0.11 -3.83 -23.88
C GLY A 67 0.66 -2.60 -23.15
N VAL A 68 -0.20 -1.69 -22.68
CA VAL A 68 0.19 -0.58 -21.79
C VAL A 68 0.24 -1.04 -20.35
N TYR A 69 -0.70 -1.88 -19.93
CA TYR A 69 -0.71 -2.46 -18.60
C TYR A 69 0.00 -3.82 -18.54
N MET A 70 0.50 -4.15 -17.39
CA MET A 70 1.14 -5.44 -17.10
C MET A 70 0.77 -5.90 -15.68
N ASP A 71 0.77 -7.20 -15.45
CA ASP A 71 0.42 -7.80 -14.16
C ASP A 71 1.40 -7.34 -13.08
N ARG A 72 0.85 -6.87 -11.94
CA ARG A 72 1.63 -6.42 -10.79
C ARG A 72 1.69 -7.49 -9.72
N SER A 73 2.89 -7.84 -9.31
CA SER A 73 3.15 -8.68 -8.15
C SER A 73 3.69 -7.83 -7.00
N LYS A 74 3.12 -8.01 -5.82
CA LYS A 74 3.56 -7.33 -4.61
C LYS A 74 3.87 -8.34 -3.52
N PHE A 75 5.06 -8.23 -2.94
CA PHE A 75 5.54 -9.04 -1.82
C PHE A 75 5.72 -8.15 -0.60
N ASN A 76 5.21 -8.56 0.54
CA ASN A 76 5.42 -7.88 1.81
C ASN A 76 5.95 -8.89 2.83
N LEU A 77 6.99 -8.50 3.56
CA LEU A 77 7.52 -9.22 4.70
C LEU A 77 7.48 -8.29 5.91
N GLY A 78 6.77 -8.69 6.94
CA GLY A 78 6.60 -7.94 8.17
C GLY A 78 7.13 -8.72 9.37
N PHE A 79 7.71 -8.00 10.30
CA PHE A 79 8.26 -8.52 11.54
C PHE A 79 7.79 -7.65 12.70
N GLN A 80 7.37 -8.28 13.80
CA GLN A 80 7.07 -7.61 15.06
C GLN A 80 7.66 -8.39 16.22
N TYR A 81 8.23 -7.65 17.17
CA TYR A 81 8.74 -8.18 18.43
C TYR A 81 8.20 -7.37 19.61
N CYS A 82 7.71 -8.07 20.64
CA CYS A 82 7.34 -7.49 21.93
C CYS A 82 7.70 -8.49 23.02
N TYR A 83 8.52 -8.09 23.98
CA TYR A 83 8.99 -9.00 25.02
C TYR A 83 7.87 -9.37 26.01
N ALA A 84 7.06 -8.41 26.43
CA ALA A 84 5.98 -8.64 27.39
C ALA A 84 4.82 -7.66 27.17
N GLU A 85 3.62 -8.21 27.02
CA GLU A 85 2.38 -7.42 26.90
C GLU A 85 1.76 -7.08 28.26
N ASN A 86 2.30 -7.60 29.37
CA ASN A 86 1.76 -7.39 30.70
C ASN A 86 2.28 -6.11 31.36
N GLY A 87 1.42 -5.43 32.12
CA GLY A 87 1.70 -4.12 32.70
C GLY A 87 2.79 -4.05 33.76
N ARG A 88 3.31 -5.21 34.20
CA ARG A 88 4.37 -5.30 35.21
C ARG A 88 5.78 -5.21 34.66
N ALA A 89 5.96 -5.32 33.34
CA ALA A 89 7.28 -5.25 32.71
C ALA A 89 7.76 -3.80 32.57
N SER A 90 9.09 -3.62 32.48
CA SER A 90 9.71 -2.33 32.18
C SER A 90 9.18 -1.74 30.87
N PHE A 91 9.15 -0.42 30.75
CA PHE A 91 8.63 0.31 29.58
C PHE A 91 9.16 -0.25 28.25
N LEU A 92 10.48 -0.38 28.09
CA LEU A 92 11.09 -0.87 26.85
C LEU A 92 10.70 -2.31 26.48
N LYS A 93 10.38 -3.15 27.48
CA LYS A 93 9.94 -4.52 27.27
C LYS A 93 8.50 -4.62 26.76
N ARG A 94 7.72 -3.55 26.90
CA ARG A 94 6.31 -3.46 26.45
C ARG A 94 6.17 -2.79 25.09
N VAL A 95 7.23 -2.15 24.60
CA VAL A 95 7.24 -1.53 23.28
C VAL A 95 7.20 -2.62 22.21
N HIS A 96 6.32 -2.45 21.22
CA HIS A 96 6.26 -3.29 20.04
C HIS A 96 7.23 -2.75 18.99
N TYR A 97 8.29 -3.47 18.72
CA TYR A 97 9.26 -3.17 17.66
C TYR A 97 8.76 -3.80 16.36
N ARG A 98 8.71 -3.01 15.30
CA ARG A 98 8.22 -3.47 14.01
C ARG A 98 9.20 -3.12 12.91
N ALA A 99 9.37 -4.03 11.96
CA ALA A 99 10.14 -3.81 10.74
C ALA A 99 9.39 -4.45 9.57
N GLY A 100 9.56 -3.90 8.38
CA GLY A 100 8.92 -4.43 7.20
C GLY A 100 9.69 -4.08 5.94
N VAL A 101 9.59 -4.98 4.97
CA VAL A 101 10.13 -4.79 3.62
C VAL A 101 9.03 -5.11 2.63
N SER A 102 8.89 -4.30 1.59
CA SER A 102 8.00 -4.63 0.48
C SER A 102 8.70 -4.44 -0.86
N TYR A 103 8.28 -5.26 -1.82
CA TYR A 103 8.70 -5.17 -3.20
C TYR A 103 7.48 -5.27 -4.11
N ALA A 104 7.36 -4.35 -5.08
CA ALA A 104 6.29 -4.38 -6.06
C ALA A 104 6.84 -4.18 -7.47
N THR A 105 6.36 -5.01 -8.40
CA THR A 105 6.62 -4.84 -9.84
C THR A 105 5.77 -3.71 -10.41
N PRO A 106 6.16 -3.08 -11.51
CA PRO A 106 5.33 -2.08 -12.19
C PRO A 106 4.04 -2.70 -12.72
N TYR A 107 3.02 -1.88 -12.93
CA TYR A 107 1.75 -2.29 -13.52
C TYR A 107 1.46 -1.62 -14.86
N TYR A 108 2.34 -0.74 -15.33
CA TYR A 108 2.21 -0.05 -16.59
C TYR A 108 3.56 0.11 -17.30
N LYS A 109 3.50 0.31 -18.61
CA LYS A 109 4.65 0.62 -19.46
C LYS A 109 4.58 2.07 -19.93
N VAL A 110 5.74 2.70 -20.05
CA VAL A 110 5.89 4.02 -20.62
C VAL A 110 6.72 3.90 -21.90
N ASN A 111 6.14 4.22 -23.04
CA ASN A 111 6.79 4.07 -24.35
C ASN A 111 7.39 2.67 -24.59
N GLY A 112 6.69 1.61 -24.16
CA GLY A 112 7.15 0.24 -24.29
C GLY A 112 8.20 -0.22 -23.28
N VAL A 113 8.66 0.66 -22.37
CA VAL A 113 9.58 0.35 -21.27
C VAL A 113 8.80 0.12 -20.00
N ASP A 114 9.18 -0.90 -19.23
CA ASP A 114 8.54 -1.19 -17.95
C ASP A 114 8.61 0.01 -16.99
N GLY A 115 7.49 0.31 -16.36
CA GLY A 115 7.37 1.35 -15.35
C GLY A 115 8.24 1.11 -14.10
N PRO A 116 8.11 1.95 -13.09
CA PRO A 116 8.98 1.86 -11.92
C PRO A 116 8.65 0.64 -11.03
N LYS A 117 9.71 -0.05 -10.61
CA LYS A 117 9.68 -1.03 -9.52
C LYS A 117 9.78 -0.27 -8.20
N GLU A 118 9.02 -0.71 -7.21
CA GLU A 118 9.04 -0.12 -5.88
C GLU A 118 9.67 -1.08 -4.88
N ILE A 119 10.63 -0.58 -4.10
CA ILE A 119 11.17 -1.24 -2.92
C ILE A 119 10.91 -0.32 -1.74
N SER A 120 10.34 -0.84 -0.66
CA SER A 120 10.23 -0.07 0.57
C SER A 120 10.75 -0.82 1.77
N VAL A 121 11.33 -0.06 2.70
CA VAL A 121 11.76 -0.54 4.01
C VAL A 121 11.09 0.34 5.06
N SER A 122 10.54 -0.27 6.09
CA SER A 122 9.90 0.44 7.19
C SER A 122 10.38 -0.09 8.53
N ALA A 123 10.46 0.82 9.50
CA ALA A 123 10.70 0.47 10.90
C ALA A 123 9.82 1.36 11.80
N GLY A 124 9.41 0.83 12.94
CA GLY A 124 8.51 1.56 13.82
C GLY A 124 8.38 0.96 15.20
N PHE A 125 7.72 1.74 16.05
CA PHE A 125 7.48 1.41 17.45
C PHE A 125 6.00 1.55 17.77
N GLY A 126 5.46 0.58 18.50
CA GLY A 126 4.15 0.67 19.10
C GLY A 126 4.30 0.82 20.60
N ILE A 127 3.99 1.99 21.13
CA ILE A 127 4.13 2.33 22.56
C ILE A 127 2.78 2.13 23.22
N PRO A 128 2.63 1.15 24.15
CA PRO A 128 1.37 0.96 24.86
C PRO A 128 1.13 2.15 25.81
N ILE A 129 -0.03 2.77 25.69
CA ILE A 129 -0.52 3.80 26.62
C ILE A 129 -1.38 3.07 27.64
N MET A 130 -0.86 2.97 28.86
CA MET A 130 -1.55 2.29 29.96
C MET A 130 -2.43 3.29 30.72
N ASN A 131 -3.73 3.11 30.67
CA ASN A 131 -4.59 3.64 31.71
C ASN A 131 -5.03 2.47 32.62
N GLY A 132 -5.34 2.73 33.88
CA GLY A 132 -5.55 1.71 34.91
C GLY A 132 -6.71 0.73 34.64
N TYR A 133 -7.50 0.95 33.58
CA TYR A 133 -8.68 0.15 33.24
C TYR A 133 -8.56 -0.60 31.90
N ASN A 134 -7.69 -0.14 30.98
CA ASN A 134 -7.60 -0.75 29.67
C ASN A 134 -6.21 -0.57 29.04
N ASN A 135 -5.44 -1.66 28.97
CA ASN A 135 -4.05 -1.66 28.48
C ASN A 135 -3.94 -1.75 26.95
N ARG A 136 -4.97 -1.39 26.20
CA ARG A 136 -5.04 -1.65 24.76
C ARG A 136 -4.85 -0.41 23.89
N SER A 137 -4.74 0.78 24.48
CA SER A 137 -4.40 1.98 23.72
C SER A 137 -2.92 1.98 23.36
N GLN A 138 -2.61 2.37 22.13
CA GLN A 138 -1.24 2.33 21.60
C GLN A 138 -0.94 3.54 20.74
N LEU A 139 0.21 4.16 20.96
CA LEU A 139 0.81 5.13 20.06
C LEU A 139 1.76 4.40 19.11
N ASN A 140 1.52 4.50 17.81
CA ASN A 140 2.35 3.91 16.78
C ASN A 140 3.12 5.01 16.06
N ILE A 141 4.43 4.88 15.97
CA ILE A 141 5.32 5.78 15.23
C ILE A 141 6.15 4.92 14.29
N SER A 142 6.14 5.23 12.99
CA SER A 142 6.93 4.50 12.02
C SER A 142 7.51 5.41 10.94
N GLY A 143 8.70 5.07 10.50
CA GLY A 143 9.36 5.62 9.33
C GLY A 143 9.35 4.60 8.19
N GLN A 144 9.15 5.07 6.97
CA GLN A 144 9.19 4.26 5.77
C GLN A 144 10.03 4.98 4.71
N TRP A 145 11.01 4.29 4.16
CA TRP A 145 11.75 4.70 2.98
C TRP A 145 11.25 3.91 1.77
N VAL A 146 10.95 4.61 0.69
CA VAL A 146 10.47 4.03 -0.56
C VAL A 146 11.37 4.48 -1.68
N LYS A 147 11.89 3.51 -2.43
CA LYS A 147 12.65 3.74 -3.65
C LYS A 147 11.83 3.23 -4.83
N SER A 148 11.52 4.14 -5.74
CA SER A 148 10.88 3.86 -7.01
C SER A 148 11.91 4.04 -8.12
N SER A 149 12.11 3.04 -8.96
CA SER A 149 13.09 3.11 -10.03
C SER A 149 12.63 2.39 -11.29
N ALA A 150 12.76 3.05 -12.43
CA ALA A 150 12.57 2.47 -13.75
C ALA A 150 13.82 2.65 -14.60
N LYS A 151 14.02 1.74 -15.55
CA LYS A 151 15.13 1.84 -16.51
C LYS A 151 14.84 3.00 -17.45
N ASP A 152 15.82 3.89 -17.63
CA ASP A 152 15.75 5.08 -18.50
C ASP A 152 14.63 6.09 -18.16
N LEU A 153 14.03 5.98 -16.97
CA LEU A 153 13.02 6.88 -16.41
C LEU A 153 13.49 7.47 -15.07
N ILE A 154 12.59 8.19 -14.41
CA ILE A 154 12.85 8.87 -13.13
C ILE A 154 13.18 7.86 -12.04
N LYS A 155 14.20 8.16 -11.23
CA LYS A 155 14.47 7.48 -9.96
C LYS A 155 14.03 8.38 -8.83
N GLU A 156 13.12 7.90 -8.01
CA GLU A 156 12.56 8.63 -6.89
C GLU A 156 12.84 7.92 -5.57
N ASN A 157 13.23 8.70 -4.56
CA ASN A 157 13.34 8.25 -3.19
C ASN A 157 12.41 9.11 -2.34
N SER A 158 11.52 8.48 -1.60
CA SER A 158 10.64 9.17 -0.67
C SER A 158 10.79 8.61 0.74
N PHE A 159 10.68 9.50 1.72
CA PHE A 159 10.66 9.15 3.14
C PHE A 159 9.32 9.60 3.73
N ARG A 160 8.66 8.71 4.47
CA ARG A 160 7.37 8.95 5.12
C ARG A 160 7.48 8.67 6.59
N ILE A 161 6.89 9.54 7.40
CA ILE A 161 6.69 9.32 8.83
C ILE A 161 5.19 9.15 9.06
N ASN A 162 4.81 8.09 9.76
CA ASN A 162 3.43 7.83 10.13
C ASN A 162 3.31 7.83 11.65
N ILE A 163 2.33 8.56 12.16
CA ILE A 163 1.97 8.60 13.57
C ILE A 163 0.50 8.20 13.67
N GLY A 164 0.21 7.20 14.48
CA GLY A 164 -1.15 6.69 14.64
C GLY A 164 -1.47 6.41 16.10
N PHE A 165 -2.70 6.67 16.49
CA PHE A 165 -3.24 6.31 17.80
C PHE A 165 -4.28 5.21 17.63
N THR A 166 -4.15 4.18 18.45
CA THR A 166 -5.19 3.16 18.59
C THR A 166 -5.80 3.33 19.97
N PHE A 167 -7.10 3.63 20.00
CA PHE A 167 -7.88 3.70 21.22
C PHE A 167 -8.74 2.43 21.31
N ASN A 168 -8.79 1.84 22.49
CA ASN A 168 -9.69 0.73 22.76
C ASN A 168 -10.33 0.98 24.13
N GLU A 169 -11.51 1.58 24.10
CA GLU A 169 -12.31 1.87 25.31
C GLU A 169 -13.69 1.23 25.22
N ASP A 170 -14.19 0.77 26.38
CA ASP A 170 -15.53 0.24 26.51
C ASP A 170 -16.55 1.40 26.65
N TRP A 171 -17.06 1.88 25.53
CA TRP A 171 -17.97 3.05 25.46
C TRP A 171 -19.31 2.85 26.14
N PHE A 172 -19.72 1.62 26.40
CA PHE A 172 -21.03 1.27 26.96
C PHE A 172 -20.96 0.49 28.28
N LYS A 173 -19.93 0.67 29.07
CA LYS A 173 -19.83 0.02 30.38
C LYS A 173 -20.75 0.70 31.38
N LYS A 174 -21.80 -0.01 31.84
CA LYS A 174 -22.68 0.45 32.90
C LYS A 174 -21.89 0.59 34.21
N TRP A 175 -21.80 1.79 34.73
CA TRP A 175 -21.20 2.04 36.04
C TRP A 175 -22.09 1.38 37.10
N LYS A 176 -21.57 0.41 37.81
CA LYS A 176 -22.21 -0.08 39.04
C LYS A 176 -21.83 0.90 40.16
N MET A 177 -22.78 1.72 40.61
CA MET A 177 -22.66 2.40 41.90
C MET A 177 -22.74 1.34 43.00
N GLN A 178 -21.72 1.23 43.83
CA GLN A 178 -21.76 0.54 45.11
C GLN A 178 -22.23 1.52 46.18
#